data_cd9976ede30e675da732f9ab643a8a5a
#
_entry.id   cd9976ede30e675da732f9ab643a8a5a
#
_cell.length_a   1.000
_cell.length_b   1.000
_cell.length_c   1.000
_cell.angle_alpha   90.00
_cell.angle_beta   90.00
_cell.angle_gamma   90.00
#
_symmetry.space_group_name_H-M   'P 1'
#
loop_
_entity.id
_entity.type
_entity.pdbx_description
1 polymer ?
#
loop_
_entity_poly.entity_id
_entity_poly.type
_entity_poly.pdbx_seq_one_letter_code
_entity_poly.pdbx_strand_id
1 'polypeptide(L)'
;MKKILGIGELVWDVFPEGKQLGGAPVNFAFFAKELGAEAYPVAALGTDELGDEAIQMLKPSGLSLDYIQRNSLDTSRVLVTTDENGVPQYEIVENVAWDSMECNAEVLALASSADVICWGSLAQRSEKSRDSILAILDAAPESCLMVFDINIRQKFYTPEVIEESLKRADILKLNEDELPIVCELFGIEGTQAEQISQIIGRYDLKNVIFTQGAVCSEVYDAGGLV
;
A
#
# COMPACT_ATOMS: atom_id res chain seq x y z
N MET A 1 -0.66 -8.35 -21.91
CA MET A 1 -1.43 -7.90 -20.73
C MET A 1 -0.57 -6.89 -19.96
N LYS A 2 -1.17 -6.02 -19.16
CA LYS A 2 -0.43 -5.08 -18.31
C LYS A 2 0.12 -5.80 -17.09
N LYS A 3 1.40 -5.58 -16.77
CA LYS A 3 2.05 -6.08 -15.56
C LYS A 3 1.87 -5.09 -14.42
N ILE A 4 1.22 -5.53 -13.36
CA ILE A 4 0.85 -4.70 -12.22
C ILE A 4 1.44 -5.29 -10.94
N LEU A 5 2.19 -4.48 -10.20
CA LEU A 5 2.78 -4.87 -8.92
C LEU A 5 2.05 -4.16 -7.77
N GLY A 6 1.74 -4.90 -6.72
CA GLY A 6 1.32 -4.36 -5.43
C GLY A 6 2.38 -4.70 -4.38
N ILE A 7 3.07 -3.68 -3.84
CA ILE A 7 4.25 -3.86 -2.99
C ILE A 7 3.96 -3.39 -1.57
N GLY A 8 4.10 -4.27 -0.60
CA GLY A 8 3.98 -3.89 0.81
C GLY A 8 3.46 -4.98 1.72
N GLU A 9 2.60 -4.58 2.66
CA GLU A 9 2.10 -5.46 3.71
C GLU A 9 1.11 -6.51 3.22
N LEU A 10 1.19 -7.68 3.84
CA LEU A 10 0.20 -8.75 3.81
C LEU A 10 -0.07 -9.15 5.26
N VAL A 11 -1.31 -9.03 5.68
CA VAL A 11 -1.67 -9.11 7.11
C VAL A 11 -2.91 -9.96 7.33
N TRP A 12 -3.05 -10.52 8.51
CA TRP A 12 -4.28 -11.08 9.01
C TRP A 12 -5.00 -10.08 9.91
N ASP A 13 -6.19 -9.65 9.51
CA ASP A 13 -7.11 -8.94 10.40
C ASP A 13 -7.83 -9.98 11.26
N VAL A 14 -7.58 -9.97 12.57
CA VAL A 14 -8.07 -10.97 13.52
C VAL A 14 -9.21 -10.37 14.33
N PHE A 15 -10.42 -10.82 14.07
CA PHE A 15 -11.66 -10.45 14.76
C PHE A 15 -12.07 -11.54 15.77
N PRO A 16 -12.92 -11.25 16.75
CA PRO A 16 -13.45 -12.26 17.68
C PRO A 16 -14.15 -13.45 16.98
N GLU A 17 -14.80 -13.20 15.84
CA GLU A 17 -15.55 -14.20 15.05
C GLU A 17 -14.70 -14.92 14.00
N GLY A 18 -13.47 -14.52 13.78
CA GLY A 18 -12.59 -15.12 12.78
C GLY A 18 -11.49 -14.20 12.30
N LYS A 19 -10.81 -14.58 11.23
CA LYS A 19 -9.75 -13.76 10.62
C LYS A 19 -9.95 -13.60 9.13
N GLN A 20 -9.47 -12.50 8.59
CA GLN A 20 -9.52 -12.17 7.19
C GLN A 20 -8.14 -11.74 6.69
N LEU A 21 -7.77 -12.19 5.50
CA LEU A 21 -6.51 -11.78 4.88
C LEU A 21 -6.68 -10.40 4.24
N GLY A 22 -5.75 -9.48 4.53
CA GLY A 22 -5.74 -8.11 4.08
C GLY A 22 -4.35 -7.63 3.68
N GLY A 23 -4.24 -6.33 3.44
CA GLY A 23 -3.06 -5.63 2.98
C GLY A 23 -3.37 -4.85 1.71
N ALA A 24 -3.30 -3.52 1.78
CA ALA A 24 -3.73 -2.66 0.66
C ALA A 24 -3.02 -2.98 -0.66
N PRO A 25 -1.69 -3.18 -0.70
CA PRO A 25 -0.99 -3.49 -1.95
C PRO A 25 -1.38 -4.86 -2.53
N VAL A 26 -1.60 -5.86 -1.68
CA VAL A 26 -2.00 -7.20 -2.12
C VAL A 26 -3.44 -7.19 -2.63
N ASN A 27 -4.32 -6.46 -1.98
CA ASN A 27 -5.69 -6.24 -2.46
C ASN A 27 -5.71 -5.53 -3.81
N PHE A 28 -4.84 -4.52 -4.00
CA PHE A 28 -4.67 -3.86 -5.29
C PHE A 28 -4.29 -4.85 -6.40
N ALA A 29 -3.29 -5.71 -6.15
CA ALA A 29 -2.88 -6.75 -7.10
C ALA A 29 -4.03 -7.74 -7.37
N PHE A 30 -4.79 -8.14 -6.34
CA PHE A 30 -5.93 -9.04 -6.49
C PHE A 30 -6.99 -8.45 -7.42
N PHE A 31 -7.44 -7.22 -7.18
CA PHE A 31 -8.45 -6.58 -8.03
C PHE A 31 -7.93 -6.29 -9.44
N ALA A 32 -6.64 -5.95 -9.60
CA ALA A 32 -6.03 -5.81 -10.92
C ALA A 32 -6.08 -7.13 -11.70
N LYS A 33 -5.84 -8.27 -11.03
CA LYS A 33 -5.97 -9.61 -11.61
C LYS A 33 -7.39 -9.91 -12.06
N GLU A 34 -8.38 -9.64 -11.20
CA GLU A 34 -9.80 -9.82 -11.52
C GLU A 34 -10.23 -9.00 -12.75
N LEU A 35 -9.59 -7.84 -12.96
CA LEU A 35 -9.79 -6.97 -14.12
C LEU A 35 -8.97 -7.40 -15.36
N GLY A 36 -8.27 -8.53 -15.31
CA GLY A 36 -7.59 -9.14 -16.46
C GLY A 36 -6.13 -8.73 -16.63
N ALA A 37 -5.49 -8.14 -15.62
CA ALA A 37 -4.06 -7.84 -15.65
C ALA A 37 -3.20 -9.07 -15.26
N GLU A 38 -1.91 -9.01 -15.56
CA GLU A 38 -0.87 -9.84 -14.93
C GLU A 38 -0.48 -9.17 -13.62
N ALA A 39 -0.96 -9.65 -12.48
CA ALA A 39 -0.77 -9.00 -11.21
C ALA A 39 0.11 -9.80 -10.25
N TYR A 40 1.01 -9.09 -9.59
CA TYR A 40 2.09 -9.63 -8.78
C TYR A 40 2.13 -8.95 -7.41
N PRO A 41 1.68 -9.61 -6.34
CA PRO A 41 1.93 -9.13 -4.99
C PRO A 41 3.41 -9.34 -4.64
N VAL A 42 4.07 -8.28 -4.18
CA VAL A 42 5.43 -8.31 -3.62
C VAL A 42 5.31 -8.02 -2.13
N ALA A 43 5.43 -9.04 -1.31
CA ALA A 43 5.21 -8.98 0.13
C ALA A 43 6.09 -10.01 0.84
N ALA A 44 6.03 -10.08 2.18
CA ALA A 44 6.67 -11.14 2.93
C ALA A 44 5.76 -11.70 4.02
N LEU A 45 5.84 -13.02 4.21
CA LEU A 45 5.16 -13.81 5.23
C LEU A 45 6.18 -14.58 6.05
N GLY A 46 5.84 -14.90 7.27
CA GLY A 46 6.61 -15.80 8.11
C GLY A 46 6.58 -17.25 7.62
N THR A 47 7.54 -18.04 8.08
CA THR A 47 7.54 -19.51 7.88
C THR A 47 6.68 -20.23 8.92
N ASP A 48 5.69 -19.53 9.46
CA ASP A 48 4.73 -19.99 10.46
C ASP A 48 3.42 -20.51 9.81
N GLU A 49 2.52 -21.05 10.64
CA GLU A 49 1.23 -21.58 10.21
C GLU A 49 0.34 -20.52 9.56
N LEU A 50 0.38 -19.27 10.05
CA LEU A 50 -0.40 -18.18 9.46
C LEU A 50 0.11 -17.81 8.07
N GLY A 51 1.41 -17.86 7.83
CA GLY A 51 1.99 -17.66 6.51
C GLY A 51 1.61 -18.76 5.53
N ASP A 52 1.62 -20.02 5.99
CA ASP A 52 1.19 -21.15 5.18
C ASP A 52 -0.29 -21.06 4.81
N GLU A 53 -1.13 -20.69 5.77
CA GLU A 53 -2.56 -20.49 5.54
C GLU A 53 -2.83 -19.35 4.57
N ALA A 54 -2.11 -18.22 4.69
CA ALA A 54 -2.22 -17.11 3.75
C ALA A 54 -1.90 -17.52 2.31
N ILE A 55 -0.83 -18.29 2.10
CA ILE A 55 -0.49 -18.86 0.79
C ILE A 55 -1.61 -19.78 0.27
N GLN A 56 -2.16 -20.64 1.12
CA GLN A 56 -3.27 -21.52 0.70
C GLN A 56 -4.52 -20.74 0.32
N MET A 57 -4.82 -19.65 1.04
CA MET A 57 -5.97 -18.79 0.76
C MET A 57 -5.80 -18.00 -0.54
N LEU A 58 -4.58 -17.57 -0.87
CA LEU A 58 -4.30 -16.82 -2.10
C LEU A 58 -4.23 -17.69 -3.36
N LYS A 59 -3.87 -18.98 -3.25
CA LYS A 59 -3.75 -19.88 -4.42
C LYS A 59 -4.96 -19.87 -5.37
N PRO A 60 -6.21 -19.92 -4.90
CA PRO A 60 -7.37 -19.94 -5.79
C PRO A 60 -7.59 -18.65 -6.57
N SER A 61 -7.00 -17.52 -6.14
CA SER A 61 -7.14 -16.22 -6.81
C SER A 61 -6.43 -16.15 -8.18
N GLY A 62 -5.52 -17.09 -8.46
CA GLY A 62 -4.71 -17.06 -9.67
C GLY A 62 -3.66 -15.94 -9.70
N LEU A 63 -3.38 -15.30 -8.56
CA LEU A 63 -2.21 -14.42 -8.40
C LEU A 63 -0.93 -15.22 -8.51
N SER A 64 0.12 -14.65 -9.09
CA SER A 64 1.47 -15.20 -8.96
C SER A 64 1.97 -14.96 -7.55
N LEU A 65 2.24 -16.03 -6.82
CA LEU A 65 2.74 -15.98 -5.43
C LEU A 65 4.27 -16.07 -5.36
N ASP A 66 4.95 -16.08 -6.49
CA ASP A 66 6.41 -16.28 -6.59
C ASP A 66 7.21 -15.16 -5.91
N TYR A 67 6.60 -13.98 -5.76
CA TYR A 67 7.21 -12.79 -5.16
C TYR A 67 6.73 -12.53 -3.72
N ILE A 68 5.98 -13.47 -3.13
CA ILE A 68 5.68 -13.46 -1.70
C ILE A 68 6.82 -14.19 -0.99
N GLN A 69 7.69 -13.42 -0.36
CA GLN A 69 8.87 -13.91 0.34
C GLN A 69 8.50 -14.63 1.62
N ARG A 70 9.38 -15.53 2.07
CA ARG A 70 9.24 -16.23 3.35
C ARG A 70 10.49 -16.00 4.19
N ASN A 71 10.32 -15.56 5.44
CA ASN A 71 11.42 -15.34 6.37
C ASN A 71 11.07 -15.86 7.78
N SER A 72 12.01 -15.71 8.71
CA SER A 72 11.89 -16.25 10.07
C SER A 72 11.10 -15.38 11.05
N LEU A 73 10.66 -14.19 10.63
CA LEU A 73 9.77 -13.37 11.45
C LEU A 73 8.34 -13.88 11.33
N ASP A 74 7.51 -13.56 12.32
CA ASP A 74 6.11 -13.96 12.32
C ASP A 74 5.32 -13.31 11.19
N THR A 75 4.34 -14.02 10.66
CA THR A 75 3.33 -13.44 9.77
C THR A 75 2.52 -12.38 10.52
N SER A 76 2.34 -11.23 9.88
CA SER A 76 1.67 -10.08 10.47
C SER A 76 0.21 -10.34 10.79
N ARG A 77 -0.24 -9.74 11.88
CA ARG A 77 -1.64 -9.69 12.27
C ARG A 77 -1.98 -8.33 12.87
N VAL A 78 -3.21 -7.93 12.63
CA VAL A 78 -3.87 -6.81 13.29
C VAL A 78 -4.82 -7.42 14.31
N LEU A 79 -4.57 -7.15 15.58
CA LEU A 79 -5.45 -7.59 16.66
C LEU A 79 -6.57 -6.57 16.82
N VAL A 80 -7.81 -7.03 16.70
CA VAL A 80 -8.98 -6.19 16.94
C VAL A 80 -9.51 -6.53 18.33
N THR A 81 -9.31 -5.63 19.27
CA THR A 81 -9.87 -5.70 20.62
C THR A 81 -10.97 -4.65 20.79
N THR A 82 -11.77 -4.77 21.81
CA THR A 82 -12.84 -3.82 22.11
C THR A 82 -12.53 -3.15 23.45
N ASP A 83 -12.61 -1.84 23.53
CA ASP A 83 -12.44 -1.13 24.79
C ASP A 83 -13.66 -1.28 25.71
N GLU A 84 -13.61 -0.68 26.90
CA GLU A 84 -14.68 -0.74 27.91
C GLU A 84 -16.01 -0.12 27.41
N ASN A 85 -15.98 0.70 26.37
CA ASN A 85 -17.13 1.35 25.75
C ASN A 85 -17.65 0.61 24.50
N GLY A 86 -17.04 -0.53 24.15
CA GLY A 86 -17.38 -1.28 22.95
C GLY A 86 -16.75 -0.73 21.66
N VAL A 87 -15.78 0.19 21.77
CA VAL A 87 -15.10 0.76 20.59
C VAL A 87 -13.95 -0.16 20.15
N PRO A 88 -13.91 -0.55 18.87
CA PRO A 88 -12.81 -1.37 18.35
C PRO A 88 -11.45 -0.65 18.47
N GLN A 89 -10.47 -1.37 18.98
CA GLN A 89 -9.07 -0.96 19.03
C GLN A 89 -8.27 -1.87 18.14
N TYR A 90 -7.43 -1.30 17.28
CA TYR A 90 -6.61 -2.01 16.32
C TYR A 90 -5.16 -1.95 16.75
N GLU A 91 -4.51 -3.09 16.90
CA GLU A 91 -3.07 -3.17 17.17
C GLU A 91 -2.37 -3.86 16.01
N ILE A 92 -1.55 -3.12 15.28
CA ILE A 92 -0.71 -3.66 14.22
C ILE A 92 0.59 -4.12 14.83
N VAL A 93 0.82 -5.44 14.87
CA VAL A 93 2.03 -6.02 15.44
C VAL A 93 3.27 -5.55 14.67
N GLU A 94 4.32 -5.18 15.43
CA GLU A 94 5.61 -4.75 14.88
C GLU A 94 6.60 -5.93 14.82
N ASN A 95 7.71 -5.78 14.06
CA ASN A 95 8.75 -6.79 13.86
C ASN A 95 8.22 -8.10 13.24
N VAL A 96 7.45 -7.95 12.19
CA VAL A 96 6.83 -9.05 11.44
C VAL A 96 7.49 -9.24 10.08
N ALA A 97 7.10 -10.28 9.36
CA ALA A 97 7.77 -10.71 8.13
C ALA A 97 7.92 -9.60 7.08
N TRP A 98 6.90 -8.80 6.83
CA TRP A 98 6.98 -7.72 5.86
C TRP A 98 7.81 -6.50 6.33
N ASP A 99 8.15 -6.38 7.61
CA ASP A 99 9.16 -5.41 8.08
C ASP A 99 10.58 -5.78 7.64
N SER A 100 10.77 -6.98 7.08
CA SER A 100 12.06 -7.49 6.60
C SER A 100 11.98 -7.96 5.14
N MET A 101 11.17 -7.30 4.34
CA MET A 101 11.07 -7.55 2.89
C MET A 101 12.39 -7.21 2.20
N GLU A 102 12.78 -8.02 1.20
CA GLU A 102 14.05 -7.88 0.50
C GLU A 102 13.85 -7.55 -0.98
N CYS A 103 14.68 -6.68 -1.50
CA CYS A 103 14.79 -6.39 -2.91
C CYS A 103 15.84 -7.31 -3.53
N ASN A 104 15.41 -8.49 -4.03
CA ASN A 104 16.29 -9.44 -4.70
C ASN A 104 16.29 -9.22 -6.23
N ALA A 105 17.19 -9.93 -6.93
CA ALA A 105 17.35 -9.79 -8.38
C ALA A 105 16.08 -10.14 -9.17
N GLU A 106 15.26 -11.06 -8.69
CA GLU A 106 14.01 -11.48 -9.34
C GLU A 106 12.94 -10.38 -9.24
N VAL A 107 12.82 -9.76 -8.06
CA VAL A 107 11.92 -8.62 -7.84
C VAL A 107 12.36 -7.40 -8.66
N LEU A 108 13.67 -7.11 -8.75
CA LEU A 108 14.18 -6.04 -9.61
C LEU A 108 13.89 -6.29 -11.09
N ALA A 109 14.08 -7.53 -11.56
CA ALA A 109 13.77 -7.91 -12.93
C ALA A 109 12.27 -7.79 -13.25
N LEU A 110 11.40 -8.12 -12.26
CA LEU A 110 9.97 -7.91 -12.39
C LEU A 110 9.64 -6.40 -12.47
N ALA A 111 10.17 -5.59 -11.56
CA ALA A 111 9.93 -4.15 -11.51
C ALA A 111 10.37 -3.45 -12.81
N SER A 112 11.53 -3.82 -13.37
CA SER A 112 12.05 -3.24 -14.63
C SER A 112 11.17 -3.48 -15.87
N SER A 113 10.15 -4.34 -15.76
CA SER A 113 9.18 -4.62 -16.81
C SER A 113 7.73 -4.30 -16.42
N ALA A 114 7.52 -3.61 -15.27
CA ALA A 114 6.21 -3.26 -14.78
C ALA A 114 5.55 -2.13 -15.59
N ASP A 115 4.26 -2.24 -15.80
CA ASP A 115 3.44 -1.16 -16.37
C ASP A 115 2.84 -0.28 -15.27
N VAL A 116 2.58 -0.85 -14.08
CA VAL A 116 2.03 -0.15 -12.91
C VAL A 116 2.64 -0.72 -11.65
N ILE A 117 3.02 0.15 -10.73
CA ILE A 117 3.44 -0.23 -9.37
C ILE A 117 2.59 0.54 -8.35
N CYS A 118 1.98 -0.18 -7.41
CA CYS A 118 1.26 0.40 -6.28
C CYS A 118 1.97 0.05 -4.98
N TRP A 119 2.16 1.05 -4.11
CA TRP A 119 2.71 0.87 -2.76
C TRP A 119 2.01 1.78 -1.76
N GLY A 120 2.24 1.53 -0.47
CA GLY A 120 1.69 2.33 0.63
C GLY A 120 2.74 2.85 1.60
N SER A 121 2.31 3.57 2.63
CA SER A 121 3.19 4.09 3.68
C SER A 121 3.52 3.04 4.75
N LEU A 122 2.58 2.14 5.07
CA LEU A 122 2.68 1.25 6.23
C LEU A 122 3.91 0.33 6.18
N ALA A 123 4.17 -0.31 5.04
CA ALA A 123 5.32 -1.20 4.90
C ALA A 123 6.67 -0.47 4.92
N GLN A 124 6.67 0.86 4.84
CA GLN A 124 7.86 1.70 4.94
C GLN A 124 8.23 2.08 6.38
N ARG A 125 7.48 1.59 7.38
CA ARG A 125 7.78 1.84 8.81
C ARG A 125 9.11 1.23 9.27
N SER A 126 9.54 0.15 8.63
CA SER A 126 10.84 -0.49 8.84
C SER A 126 11.82 0.01 7.78
N GLU A 127 13.03 0.42 8.20
CA GLU A 127 14.10 0.89 7.32
C GLU A 127 14.45 -0.16 6.25
N LYS A 128 14.58 -1.44 6.63
CA LYS A 128 14.92 -2.51 5.69
C LYS A 128 13.90 -2.65 4.56
N SER A 129 12.62 -2.65 4.90
CA SER A 129 11.55 -2.76 3.89
C SER A 129 11.39 -1.48 3.09
N ARG A 130 11.59 -0.31 3.73
CA ARG A 130 11.61 0.98 3.03
C ARG A 130 12.69 1.02 1.96
N ASP A 131 13.93 0.66 2.31
CA ASP A 131 15.04 0.62 1.35
C ASP A 131 14.76 -0.33 0.19
N SER A 132 14.16 -1.50 0.49
CA SER A 132 13.75 -2.45 -0.52
C SER A 132 12.67 -1.89 -1.44
N ILE A 133 11.64 -1.26 -0.88
CA ILE A 133 10.56 -0.60 -1.66
C ILE A 133 11.16 0.47 -2.57
N LEU A 134 11.98 1.38 -2.04
CA LEU A 134 12.60 2.44 -2.82
C LEU A 134 13.45 1.88 -3.98
N ALA A 135 14.25 0.85 -3.71
CA ALA A 135 15.05 0.20 -4.76
C ALA A 135 14.19 -0.46 -5.86
N ILE A 136 13.03 -1.03 -5.49
CA ILE A 136 12.09 -1.58 -6.45
C ILE A 136 11.45 -0.47 -7.30
N LEU A 137 11.05 0.65 -6.67
CA LEU A 137 10.48 1.80 -7.38
C LEU A 137 11.50 2.41 -8.35
N ASP A 138 12.77 2.54 -7.92
CA ASP A 138 13.86 3.10 -8.74
C ASP A 138 14.24 2.18 -9.93
N ALA A 139 13.92 0.89 -9.87
CA ALA A 139 14.14 -0.05 -10.97
C ALA A 139 13.03 -0.02 -12.04
N ALA A 140 11.91 0.64 -11.77
CA ALA A 140 10.79 0.74 -12.71
C ALA A 140 11.18 1.58 -13.94
N PRO A 141 10.68 1.25 -15.16
CA PRO A 141 10.91 2.08 -16.33
C PRO A 141 10.15 3.41 -16.22
N GLU A 142 10.64 4.47 -16.86
CA GLU A 142 9.99 5.80 -16.88
C GLU A 142 8.52 5.76 -17.36
N SER A 143 8.15 4.75 -18.15
CA SER A 143 6.78 4.54 -18.62
C SER A 143 5.87 3.84 -17.60
N CYS A 144 6.40 3.39 -16.48
CA CYS A 144 5.62 2.76 -15.43
C CYS A 144 4.75 3.78 -14.72
N LEU A 145 3.48 3.44 -14.52
CA LEU A 145 2.57 4.28 -13.75
C LEU A 145 2.74 4.02 -12.26
N MET A 146 3.14 5.04 -11.52
CA MET A 146 3.48 4.97 -10.12
C MET A 146 2.28 5.40 -9.25
N VAL A 147 1.71 4.45 -8.49
CA VAL A 147 0.49 4.66 -7.69
C VAL A 147 0.83 4.59 -6.20
N PHE A 148 0.72 5.70 -5.51
CA PHE A 148 0.87 5.76 -4.05
C PHE A 148 -0.51 5.74 -3.37
N ASP A 149 -0.90 4.60 -2.81
CA ASP A 149 -2.03 4.50 -1.87
C ASP A 149 -1.49 4.80 -0.47
N ILE A 150 -1.69 6.03 0.01
CA ILE A 150 -1.02 6.52 1.22
C ILE A 150 -1.26 5.63 2.43
N ASN A 151 -2.49 5.13 2.60
CA ASN A 151 -2.89 4.12 3.58
C ASN A 151 -2.30 4.34 4.98
N ILE A 152 -2.50 5.54 5.54
CA ILE A 152 -1.99 5.92 6.87
C ILE A 152 -2.58 5.03 7.95
N ARG A 153 -1.72 4.45 8.78
CA ARG A 153 -2.11 3.61 9.91
C ARG A 153 -1.39 4.04 11.18
N GLN A 154 -2.17 4.45 12.19
CA GLN A 154 -1.65 4.82 13.52
C GLN A 154 -0.48 5.82 13.43
N LYS A 155 0.67 5.49 14.05
CA LYS A 155 1.91 6.28 14.07
C LYS A 155 2.94 5.82 13.02
N PHE A 156 2.59 4.87 12.16
CA PHE A 156 3.53 4.21 11.25
C PHE A 156 3.76 4.99 9.96
N TYR A 157 3.95 6.30 10.08
CA TYR A 157 4.34 7.17 8.98
C TYR A 157 5.21 8.32 9.51
N THR A 158 5.97 8.94 8.65
CA THR A 158 6.70 10.18 8.93
C THR A 158 6.55 11.14 7.75
N PRO A 159 6.76 12.46 7.96
CA PRO A 159 6.73 13.42 6.86
C PRO A 159 7.67 13.02 5.73
N GLU A 160 8.86 12.50 6.06
CA GLU A 160 9.88 12.08 5.08
C GLU A 160 9.40 10.90 4.22
N VAL A 161 8.75 9.89 4.83
CA VAL A 161 8.18 8.73 4.11
C VAL A 161 7.09 9.18 3.13
N ILE A 162 6.20 10.06 3.59
CA ILE A 162 5.10 10.58 2.76
C ILE A 162 5.66 11.44 1.62
N GLU A 163 6.57 12.37 1.93
CA GLU A 163 7.14 13.28 0.91
C GLU A 163 7.94 12.53 -0.14
N GLU A 164 8.76 11.55 0.27
CA GLU A 164 9.57 10.72 -0.62
C GLU A 164 8.69 9.88 -1.56
N SER A 165 7.57 9.36 -1.05
CA SER A 165 6.59 8.62 -1.85
C SER A 165 5.84 9.53 -2.81
N LEU A 166 5.42 10.73 -2.37
CA LEU A 166 4.73 11.70 -3.23
C LEU A 166 5.61 12.17 -4.40
N LYS A 167 6.92 12.35 -4.18
CA LYS A 167 7.88 12.73 -5.24
C LYS A 167 8.04 11.66 -6.33
N ARG A 168 7.70 10.42 -6.05
CA ARG A 168 7.79 9.29 -7.01
C ARG A 168 6.46 8.94 -7.65
N ALA A 169 5.35 9.43 -7.08
CA ALA A 169 4.02 9.06 -7.52
C ALA A 169 3.57 9.82 -8.76
N ASP A 170 2.88 9.14 -9.66
CA ASP A 170 2.03 9.74 -10.69
C ASP A 170 0.60 9.94 -10.17
N ILE A 171 0.14 8.97 -9.37
CA ILE A 171 -1.21 8.97 -8.79
C ILE A 171 -1.09 8.84 -7.28
N LEU A 172 -1.76 9.73 -6.56
CA LEU A 172 -2.00 9.60 -5.13
C LEU A 172 -3.43 9.12 -4.90
N LYS A 173 -3.61 8.09 -4.07
CA LYS A 173 -4.92 7.74 -3.52
C LYS A 173 -4.91 8.02 -2.02
N LEU A 174 -5.93 8.73 -1.55
CA LEU A 174 -6.16 9.02 -0.12
C LEU A 174 -7.66 9.15 0.17
N ASN A 175 -8.01 9.10 1.45
CA ASN A 175 -9.37 9.24 1.91
C ASN A 175 -9.60 10.55 2.69
N GLU A 176 -10.84 10.75 3.18
CA GLU A 176 -11.28 11.93 3.94
C GLU A 176 -10.55 12.13 5.27
N ASP A 177 -10.03 11.07 5.89
CA ASP A 177 -9.27 11.15 7.14
C ASP A 177 -7.77 11.43 6.87
N GLU A 178 -7.26 11.02 5.74
CA GLU A 178 -5.85 11.13 5.34
C GLU A 178 -5.50 12.51 4.77
N LEU A 179 -6.43 13.14 4.04
CA LEU A 179 -6.21 14.46 3.44
C LEU A 179 -5.84 15.53 4.49
N PRO A 180 -6.54 15.66 5.62
CA PRO A 180 -6.16 16.63 6.66
C PRO A 180 -4.76 16.37 7.22
N ILE A 181 -4.36 15.10 7.37
CA ILE A 181 -3.02 14.73 7.86
C ILE A 181 -1.95 15.21 6.87
N VAL A 182 -2.13 14.95 5.58
CA VAL A 182 -1.20 15.41 4.53
C VAL A 182 -1.13 16.94 4.51
N CYS A 183 -2.27 17.62 4.64
CA CYS A 183 -2.32 19.08 4.66
C CYS A 183 -1.59 19.67 5.88
N GLU A 184 -1.75 19.08 7.05
CA GLU A 184 -1.03 19.49 8.26
C GLU A 184 0.48 19.29 8.13
N LEU A 185 0.92 18.12 7.63
CA LEU A 185 2.34 17.80 7.44
C LEU A 185 3.05 18.80 6.53
N PHE A 186 2.37 19.31 5.51
CA PHE A 186 2.99 20.11 4.47
C PHE A 186 2.50 21.57 4.42
N GLY A 187 1.72 22.01 5.40
CA GLY A 187 1.25 23.38 5.50
C GLY A 187 0.33 23.79 4.35
N ILE A 188 -0.57 22.90 3.93
CA ILE A 188 -1.53 23.12 2.84
C ILE A 188 -2.85 23.57 3.44
N GLU A 189 -3.39 24.70 2.96
CA GLU A 189 -4.64 25.30 3.46
C GLU A 189 -5.67 25.47 2.34
N GLY A 190 -6.93 25.67 2.70
CA GLY A 190 -8.02 25.93 1.77
C GLY A 190 -9.15 24.91 1.85
N THR A 191 -10.06 24.97 0.88
CA THR A 191 -11.11 23.96 0.68
C THR A 191 -10.51 22.64 0.20
N GLN A 192 -11.24 21.53 0.31
CA GLN A 192 -10.82 20.21 -0.16
C GLN A 192 -10.25 20.25 -1.61
N ALA A 193 -10.98 20.89 -2.52
CA ALA A 193 -10.55 20.99 -3.91
C ALA A 193 -9.26 21.81 -4.08
N GLU A 194 -9.10 22.91 -3.31
CA GLU A 194 -7.88 23.71 -3.32
C GLU A 194 -6.70 22.95 -2.70
N GLN A 195 -6.91 22.21 -1.63
CA GLN A 195 -5.90 21.37 -1.00
C GLN A 195 -5.40 20.27 -1.97
N ILE A 196 -6.31 19.55 -2.62
CA ILE A 196 -5.98 18.53 -3.62
C ILE A 196 -5.23 19.14 -4.80
N SER A 197 -5.69 20.31 -5.30
CA SER A 197 -5.00 21.00 -6.40
C SER A 197 -3.57 21.42 -6.03
N GLN A 198 -3.36 21.88 -4.79
CA GLN A 198 -2.01 22.23 -4.29
C GLN A 198 -1.11 21.00 -4.21
N ILE A 199 -1.65 19.84 -3.76
CA ILE A 199 -0.90 18.57 -3.72
C ILE A 199 -0.49 18.16 -5.14
N ILE A 200 -1.43 18.18 -6.10
CA ILE A 200 -1.17 17.89 -7.51
C ILE A 200 -0.04 18.79 -8.04
N GLY A 201 -0.16 20.10 -7.87
CA GLY A 201 0.82 21.05 -8.40
C GLY A 201 2.19 20.97 -7.70
N ARG A 202 2.22 20.65 -6.40
CA ARG A 202 3.49 20.57 -5.65
C ARG A 202 4.32 19.35 -6.02
N TYR A 203 3.68 18.22 -6.34
CA TYR A 203 4.35 16.94 -6.59
C TYR A 203 4.24 16.48 -8.05
N ASP A 204 3.68 17.31 -8.94
CA ASP A 204 3.48 17.02 -10.38
C ASP A 204 2.69 15.72 -10.62
N LEU A 205 1.66 15.50 -9.79
CA LEU A 205 0.82 14.31 -9.90
C LEU A 205 -0.08 14.40 -11.13
N LYS A 206 -0.29 13.28 -11.80
CA LYS A 206 -1.27 13.15 -12.89
C LYS A 206 -2.70 13.20 -12.36
N ASN A 207 -2.93 12.44 -11.27
CA ASN A 207 -4.25 12.37 -10.64
C ASN A 207 -4.15 12.21 -9.11
N VAL A 208 -5.19 12.66 -8.44
CA VAL A 208 -5.51 12.28 -7.06
C VAL A 208 -6.85 11.54 -7.04
N ILE A 209 -6.87 10.37 -6.44
CA ILE A 209 -8.10 9.60 -6.17
C ILE A 209 -8.46 9.84 -4.71
N PHE A 210 -9.55 10.56 -4.49
CA PHE A 210 -10.05 10.89 -3.17
C PHE A 210 -11.28 10.05 -2.85
N THR A 211 -11.23 9.29 -1.76
CA THR A 211 -12.31 8.37 -1.38
C THR A 211 -13.01 8.84 -0.10
N GLN A 212 -14.34 8.73 -0.06
CA GLN A 212 -15.20 9.14 1.04
C GLN A 212 -16.09 7.98 1.49
N GLY A 213 -15.45 6.91 1.95
CA GLY A 213 -16.12 5.71 2.43
C GLY A 213 -17.13 5.14 1.43
N ALA A 214 -18.38 4.98 1.88
CA ALA A 214 -19.47 4.47 1.05
C ALA A 214 -20.19 5.57 0.24
N VAL A 215 -19.78 6.84 0.37
CA VAL A 215 -20.47 7.98 -0.26
C VAL A 215 -20.08 8.12 -1.71
N CYS A 216 -18.78 8.30 -1.97
CA CYS A 216 -18.25 8.46 -3.34
C CYS A 216 -16.74 8.24 -3.40
N SER A 217 -16.24 8.18 -4.64
CA SER A 217 -14.83 8.37 -4.96
C SER A 217 -14.74 9.43 -6.05
N GLU A 218 -13.84 10.38 -5.87
CA GLU A 218 -13.62 11.50 -6.77
C GLU A 218 -12.23 11.39 -7.38
N VAL A 219 -12.08 11.77 -8.63
CA VAL A 219 -10.78 11.82 -9.32
C VAL A 219 -10.51 13.27 -9.68
N TYR A 220 -9.34 13.76 -9.30
CA TYR A 220 -8.86 15.09 -9.61
C TYR A 220 -7.63 15.01 -10.51
N ASP A 221 -7.52 15.96 -11.44
CA ASP A 221 -6.30 16.24 -12.19
C ASP A 221 -5.92 17.73 -12.07
N ALA A 222 -4.96 18.19 -12.86
CA ALA A 222 -4.52 19.58 -12.84
C ALA A 222 -5.64 20.59 -13.22
N GLY A 223 -6.71 20.13 -13.86
CA GLY A 223 -7.89 20.93 -14.23
C GLY A 223 -8.98 20.94 -13.16
N GLY A 224 -8.87 20.11 -12.12
CA GLY A 224 -9.84 19.95 -11.04
C GLY A 224 -10.53 18.60 -11.03
N LEU A 225 -11.77 18.53 -10.56
CA LEU A 225 -12.57 17.31 -10.54
C LEU A 225 -12.89 16.85 -11.98
N VAL A 226 -12.57 15.57 -12.27
CA VAL A 226 -12.76 14.94 -13.59
C VAL A 226 -14.20 14.44 -13.76
#